data_22db35b49b5d8dbb7ff9df7bdc9aaedf
#
_entry.id   22db35b49b5d8dbb7ff9df7bdc9aaedf
#
_cell.length_a   1.000
_cell.length_b   1.000
_cell.length_c   1.000
_cell.angle_alpha   90.00
_cell.angle_beta   90.00
_cell.angle_gamma   90.00
#
_symmetry.space_group_name_H-M   'P 1'
#
loop_
_entity.id
_entity.type
_entity.pdbx_description
1 polymer ?
#
loop_
_entity_poly.entity_id
_entity_poly.type
_entity_poly.pdbx_seq_one_letter_code
_entity_poly.pdbx_strand_id
1 'polypeptide(L)'
;MAEFLTAKKLAIKVVICLAVLAVVMALCTLTGKIRPPEGPRKISLEKVLAGPGQTPGENIDYEILVGIRLPRVILAALVGAALACSGVVLQAILRNPLADPYILGISSGAGLGVITAVISGVTWSFWGGSPIALFAFAGATLTVWLVWYIGRLTGKSQVTTLLLAGVVINAFFSAVIMFLTSIAKSDQVHSTLLWLMGNITEKSFAVLW
;
A
#
# COMPACT_ATOMS: atom_id res chain seq x y z
N MET A 1 -28.59 -4.57 -21.68
CA MET A 1 -27.78 -4.98 -22.85
C MET A 1 -26.35 -4.55 -22.57
N ALA A 2 -25.47 -5.50 -22.29
CA ALA A 2 -24.03 -5.18 -22.19
C ALA A 2 -23.54 -4.93 -23.62
N GLU A 3 -23.20 -3.68 -23.95
CA GLU A 3 -22.49 -3.38 -25.19
C GLU A 3 -21.16 -4.12 -25.14
N PHE A 4 -21.01 -5.13 -26.00
CA PHE A 4 -19.73 -5.80 -26.19
C PHE A 4 -18.71 -4.74 -26.62
N LEU A 5 -17.76 -4.45 -25.73
CA LEU A 5 -16.67 -3.54 -26.01
C LEU A 5 -15.87 -4.10 -27.18
N THR A 6 -15.97 -3.51 -28.34
CA THR A 6 -15.11 -3.82 -29.49
C THR A 6 -13.66 -3.65 -29.06
N ALA A 7 -12.77 -4.56 -29.44
CA ALA A 7 -11.32 -4.51 -29.07
C ALA A 7 -10.70 -3.12 -29.25
N LYS A 8 -11.13 -2.39 -30.31
CA LYS A 8 -10.71 -1.00 -30.56
C LYS A 8 -11.15 -0.03 -29.48
N LYS A 9 -12.42 -0.13 -29.00
CA LYS A 9 -12.94 0.72 -27.91
C LYS A 9 -12.23 0.40 -26.58
N LEU A 10 -11.93 -0.86 -26.32
CA LEU A 10 -11.16 -1.27 -25.13
C LEU A 10 -9.74 -0.71 -25.19
N ALA A 11 -9.04 -0.87 -26.33
CA ALA A 11 -7.69 -0.33 -26.49
C ALA A 11 -7.64 1.18 -26.28
N ILE A 12 -8.60 1.93 -26.82
CA ILE A 12 -8.68 3.38 -26.64
C ILE A 12 -8.83 3.72 -25.15
N LYS A 13 -9.73 3.04 -24.42
CA LYS A 13 -9.90 3.28 -22.97
C LYS A 13 -8.63 3.00 -22.18
N VAL A 14 -7.95 1.89 -22.46
CA VAL A 14 -6.67 1.54 -21.83
C VAL A 14 -5.61 2.60 -22.09
N VAL A 15 -5.46 3.06 -23.33
CA VAL A 15 -4.49 4.12 -23.69
C VAL A 15 -4.81 5.42 -22.95
N ILE A 16 -6.09 5.82 -22.87
CA ILE A 16 -6.50 7.02 -22.12
C ILE A 16 -6.15 6.87 -20.64
N CYS A 17 -6.45 5.72 -20.02
CA CYS A 17 -6.13 5.48 -18.61
C CYS A 17 -4.61 5.52 -18.35
N LEU A 18 -3.81 4.92 -19.23
CA LEU A 18 -2.36 4.96 -19.13
C LEU A 18 -1.80 6.39 -19.32
N ALA A 19 -2.36 7.14 -20.26
CA ALA A 19 -1.98 8.54 -20.45
C ALA A 19 -2.30 9.39 -19.23
N VAL A 20 -3.50 9.24 -18.65
CA VAL A 20 -3.90 9.93 -17.40
C VAL A 20 -2.96 9.54 -16.26
N LEU A 21 -2.66 8.24 -16.10
CA LEU A 21 -1.73 7.77 -15.07
C LEU A 21 -0.34 8.41 -15.25
N ALA A 22 0.19 8.41 -16.47
CA ALA A 22 1.49 9.02 -16.77
C ALA A 22 1.51 10.52 -16.44
N VAL A 23 0.44 11.24 -16.78
CA VAL A 23 0.32 12.68 -16.47
C VAL A 23 0.26 12.89 -14.96
N VAL A 24 -0.53 12.11 -14.22
CA VAL A 24 -0.62 12.19 -12.76
C VAL A 24 0.74 11.88 -12.11
N MET A 25 1.43 10.83 -12.56
CA MET A 25 2.77 10.49 -12.06
C MET A 25 3.77 11.63 -12.32
N ALA A 26 3.77 12.21 -13.52
CA ALA A 26 4.62 13.35 -13.86
C ALA A 26 4.30 14.57 -12.98
N LEU A 27 3.02 14.90 -12.81
CA LEU A 27 2.59 16.00 -11.94
C LEU A 27 3.02 15.76 -10.49
N CYS A 28 2.80 14.57 -9.92
CA CYS A 28 3.22 14.24 -8.56
C CYS A 28 4.73 14.30 -8.37
N THR A 29 5.51 13.94 -9.40
CA THR A 29 6.98 14.00 -9.33
C THR A 29 7.48 15.44 -9.42
N LEU A 30 6.92 16.24 -10.31
CA LEU A 30 7.39 17.60 -10.61
C LEU A 30 6.81 18.66 -9.65
N THR A 31 5.57 18.46 -9.15
CA THR A 31 4.93 19.42 -8.24
C THR A 31 5.36 19.16 -6.80
N GLY A 32 5.56 20.24 -6.06
CA GLY A 32 5.88 20.19 -4.63
C GLY A 32 7.00 21.16 -4.28
N LYS A 33 6.84 21.80 -3.12
CA LYS A 33 7.85 22.72 -2.59
C LYS A 33 8.91 21.94 -1.83
N ILE A 34 10.17 22.28 -2.07
CA ILE A 34 11.28 21.88 -1.20
C ILE A 34 11.39 22.92 -0.11
N ARG A 35 11.68 22.49 1.12
CA ARG A 35 12.02 23.38 2.24
C ARG A 35 13.48 23.14 2.66
N PRO A 36 14.47 23.61 1.90
CA PRO A 36 15.85 23.64 2.35
C PRO A 36 15.99 24.69 3.46
N PRO A 37 17.12 24.72 4.16
CA PRO A 37 17.41 25.75 5.18
C PRO A 37 17.25 27.19 4.68
N GLU A 38 17.44 27.40 3.37
CA GLU A 38 17.36 28.72 2.70
C GLU A 38 15.92 29.19 2.40
N GLY A 39 14.91 28.36 2.68
CA GLY A 39 13.49 28.69 2.45
C GLY A 39 12.81 27.85 1.35
N PRO A 40 11.49 27.94 1.21
CA PRO A 40 10.73 27.12 0.29
C PRO A 40 10.99 27.53 -1.16
N ARG A 41 11.53 26.61 -1.98
CA ARG A 41 11.75 26.82 -3.43
C ARG A 41 11.14 25.70 -4.25
N LYS A 42 10.98 25.95 -5.56
CA LYS A 42 10.60 24.90 -6.54
C LYS A 42 11.85 24.13 -6.99
N ILE A 43 11.67 22.88 -7.39
CA ILE A 43 12.72 22.08 -8.02
C ILE A 43 13.11 22.73 -9.37
N SER A 44 14.40 22.89 -9.60
CA SER A 44 14.93 23.31 -10.89
C SER A 44 15.18 22.08 -11.77
N LEU A 45 14.42 21.97 -12.86
CA LEU A 45 14.61 20.88 -13.83
C LEU A 45 15.99 20.91 -14.49
N GLU A 46 16.56 22.09 -14.68
CA GLU A 46 17.91 22.26 -15.22
C GLU A 46 18.96 21.58 -14.34
N LYS A 47 18.87 21.78 -13.02
CA LYS A 47 19.76 21.12 -12.06
C LYS A 47 19.54 19.60 -12.02
N VAL A 48 18.31 19.15 -12.16
CA VAL A 48 18.01 17.70 -12.21
C VAL A 48 18.60 17.07 -13.47
N LEU A 49 18.53 17.74 -14.62
CA LEU A 49 19.10 17.27 -15.88
C LEU A 49 20.64 17.28 -15.88
N ALA A 50 21.27 18.11 -15.06
CA ALA A 50 22.71 18.12 -14.88
C ALA A 50 23.24 16.83 -14.20
N GLY A 51 22.33 15.99 -13.65
CA GLY A 51 22.68 14.70 -13.04
C GLY A 51 23.06 14.78 -11.58
N PRO A 52 23.55 13.66 -10.99
CA PRO A 52 23.97 13.62 -9.59
C PRO A 52 25.19 14.52 -9.35
N GLY A 53 25.25 15.18 -8.20
CA GLY A 53 26.44 15.90 -7.77
C GLY A 53 27.60 14.94 -7.47
N GLN A 54 28.84 15.45 -7.43
CA GLN A 54 30.02 14.66 -7.11
C GLN A 54 30.08 14.30 -5.63
N THR A 55 29.45 15.12 -4.79
CA THR A 55 29.35 14.92 -3.34
C THR A 55 27.88 14.90 -2.89
N PRO A 56 27.55 14.12 -1.84
CA PRO A 56 26.20 14.13 -1.28
C PRO A 56 25.78 15.54 -0.85
N GLY A 57 24.58 15.96 -1.31
CA GLY A 57 24.03 17.30 -1.03
C GLY A 57 24.42 18.39 -2.03
N GLU A 58 25.29 18.12 -3.00
CA GLU A 58 25.70 19.11 -4.02
C GLU A 58 24.55 19.44 -4.99
N ASN A 59 23.78 18.42 -5.39
CA ASN A 59 22.58 18.60 -6.22
C ASN A 59 21.33 18.07 -5.48
N ILE A 60 20.86 18.86 -4.51
CA ILE A 60 19.69 18.53 -3.70
C ILE A 60 18.43 18.33 -4.55
N ASP A 61 18.30 19.07 -5.66
CA ASP A 61 17.14 18.98 -6.55
C ASP A 61 17.08 17.59 -7.23
N TYR A 62 18.22 17.06 -7.66
CA TYR A 62 18.35 15.72 -8.21
C TYR A 62 18.08 14.65 -7.15
N GLU A 63 18.70 14.76 -5.98
CA GLU A 63 18.52 13.78 -4.89
C GLU A 63 17.06 13.69 -4.43
N ILE A 64 16.35 14.82 -4.33
CA ILE A 64 14.94 14.84 -3.94
C ILE A 64 14.06 14.26 -5.05
N LEU A 65 14.28 14.66 -6.30
CA LEU A 65 13.41 14.22 -7.39
C LEU A 65 13.63 12.75 -7.72
N VAL A 66 14.88 12.35 -7.92
CA VAL A 66 15.24 10.99 -8.35
C VAL A 66 15.38 10.04 -7.17
N GLY A 67 15.95 10.47 -6.05
CA GLY A 67 16.19 9.62 -4.89
C GLY A 67 14.97 9.46 -3.96
N ILE A 68 14.04 10.41 -3.95
CA ILE A 68 12.91 10.38 -2.99
C ILE A 68 11.56 10.35 -3.70
N ARG A 69 11.31 11.28 -4.65
CA ARG A 69 9.96 11.41 -5.22
C ARG A 69 9.65 10.34 -6.25
N LEU A 70 10.57 10.10 -7.17
CA LEU A 70 10.36 9.13 -8.24
C LEU A 70 10.14 7.71 -7.71
N PRO A 71 10.94 7.17 -6.78
CA PRO A 71 10.68 5.85 -6.18
C PRO A 71 9.32 5.79 -5.48
N ARG A 72 8.94 6.85 -4.78
CA ARG A 72 7.66 6.90 -4.07
C ARG A 72 6.47 6.91 -5.02
N VAL A 73 6.55 7.64 -6.13
CA VAL A 73 5.50 7.67 -7.17
C VAL A 73 5.37 6.32 -7.87
N ILE A 74 6.50 5.68 -8.20
CA ILE A 74 6.51 4.33 -8.79
C ILE A 74 5.90 3.32 -7.83
N LEU A 75 6.31 3.34 -6.55
CA LEU A 75 5.77 2.44 -5.53
C LEU A 75 4.25 2.65 -5.36
N ALA A 76 3.79 3.90 -5.33
CA ALA A 76 2.36 4.20 -5.27
C ALA A 76 1.59 3.65 -6.48
N ALA A 77 2.15 3.74 -7.68
CA ALA A 77 1.55 3.17 -8.88
C ALA A 77 1.50 1.64 -8.83
N LEU A 78 2.57 0.98 -8.36
CA LEU A 78 2.60 -0.49 -8.20
C LEU A 78 1.59 -0.97 -7.15
N VAL A 79 1.50 -0.30 -6.00
CA VAL A 79 0.53 -0.60 -4.96
C VAL A 79 -0.90 -0.43 -5.50
N GLY A 80 -1.17 0.69 -6.20
CA GLY A 80 -2.48 0.93 -6.82
C GLY A 80 -2.84 -0.13 -7.86
N ALA A 81 -1.90 -0.56 -8.68
CA ALA A 81 -2.10 -1.64 -9.65
C ALA A 81 -2.39 -2.98 -8.96
N ALA A 82 -1.65 -3.33 -7.90
CA ALA A 82 -1.88 -4.55 -7.12
C ALA A 82 -3.27 -4.55 -6.45
N LEU A 83 -3.68 -3.43 -5.87
CA LEU A 83 -5.01 -3.27 -5.28
C LEU A 83 -6.12 -3.38 -6.32
N ALA A 84 -5.95 -2.77 -7.49
CA ALA A 84 -6.91 -2.87 -8.59
C ALA A 84 -7.06 -4.32 -9.08
N CYS A 85 -5.94 -5.02 -9.28
CA CYS A 85 -5.96 -6.45 -9.67
C CYS A 85 -6.67 -7.31 -8.61
N SER A 86 -6.34 -7.14 -7.33
CA SER A 86 -6.97 -7.90 -6.24
C SER A 86 -8.47 -7.62 -6.15
N GLY A 87 -8.87 -6.35 -6.33
CA GLY A 87 -10.28 -5.95 -6.37
C GLY A 87 -11.05 -6.63 -7.50
N VAL A 88 -10.52 -6.62 -8.73
CA VAL A 88 -11.15 -7.28 -9.89
C VAL A 88 -11.29 -8.79 -9.67
N VAL A 89 -10.24 -9.45 -9.17
CA VAL A 89 -10.27 -10.89 -8.88
C VAL A 89 -11.33 -11.19 -7.82
N LEU A 90 -11.39 -10.39 -6.74
CA LEU A 90 -12.38 -10.60 -5.68
C LEU A 90 -13.81 -10.39 -6.18
N GLN A 91 -14.06 -9.35 -6.97
CA GLN A 91 -15.36 -9.09 -7.60
C GLN A 91 -15.79 -10.25 -8.50
N ALA A 92 -14.87 -10.85 -9.24
CA ALA A 92 -15.13 -12.00 -10.08
C ALA A 92 -15.46 -13.26 -9.26
N ILE A 93 -14.69 -13.56 -8.20
CA ILE A 93 -14.90 -14.70 -7.32
C ILE A 93 -16.23 -14.60 -6.58
N LEU A 94 -16.53 -13.43 -6.03
CA LEU A 94 -17.75 -13.18 -5.26
C LEU A 94 -18.96 -12.86 -6.15
N ARG A 95 -18.76 -12.73 -7.46
CA ARG A 95 -19.80 -12.33 -8.44
C ARG A 95 -20.58 -11.07 -7.98
N ASN A 96 -19.87 -10.17 -7.34
CA ASN A 96 -20.44 -8.94 -6.79
C ASN A 96 -19.54 -7.74 -7.14
N PRO A 97 -20.02 -6.76 -7.91
CA PRO A 97 -19.22 -5.58 -8.28
C PRO A 97 -18.91 -4.65 -7.10
N LEU A 98 -19.58 -4.82 -5.97
CA LEU A 98 -19.35 -4.06 -4.74
C LEU A 98 -18.38 -4.78 -3.78
N ALA A 99 -17.82 -5.92 -4.18
CA ALA A 99 -16.87 -6.64 -3.34
C ALA A 99 -15.55 -5.87 -3.24
N ASP A 100 -15.07 -5.72 -2.01
CA ASP A 100 -13.85 -5.03 -1.65
C ASP A 100 -12.97 -5.96 -0.77
N PRO A 101 -11.68 -6.08 -1.03
CA PRO A 101 -10.74 -6.81 -0.17
C PRO A 101 -10.77 -6.39 1.30
N TYR A 102 -11.11 -5.14 1.57
CA TYR A 102 -11.20 -4.58 2.92
C TYR A 102 -12.28 -5.27 3.78
N ILE A 103 -13.39 -5.68 3.16
CA ILE A 103 -14.52 -6.33 3.85
C ILE A 103 -14.13 -7.70 4.43
N LEU A 104 -13.13 -8.36 3.84
CA LEU A 104 -12.63 -9.65 4.33
C LEU A 104 -11.73 -9.53 5.58
N GLY A 105 -11.51 -8.33 6.12
CA GLY A 105 -10.71 -8.12 7.31
C GLY A 105 -9.20 -8.25 7.10
N ILE A 106 -8.73 -8.27 5.85
CA ILE A 106 -7.30 -8.41 5.50
C ILE A 106 -6.50 -7.26 6.11
N SER A 107 -7.04 -6.06 6.10
CA SER A 107 -6.39 -4.86 6.63
C SER A 107 -6.25 -4.89 8.15
N SER A 108 -7.28 -5.36 8.89
CA SER A 108 -7.19 -5.51 10.34
C SER A 108 -6.21 -6.61 10.74
N GLY A 109 -6.14 -7.71 9.96
CA GLY A 109 -5.13 -8.74 10.17
C GLY A 109 -3.71 -8.23 9.93
N ALA A 110 -3.49 -7.44 8.87
CA ALA A 110 -2.23 -6.76 8.65
C ALA A 110 -1.87 -5.82 9.81
N GLY A 111 -2.82 -5.01 10.27
CA GLY A 111 -2.66 -4.12 11.42
C GLY A 111 -2.33 -4.86 12.71
N LEU A 112 -2.96 -6.01 12.95
CA LEU A 112 -2.63 -6.87 14.10
C LEU A 112 -1.21 -7.40 14.02
N GLY A 113 -0.76 -7.81 12.83
CA GLY A 113 0.63 -8.19 12.58
C GLY A 113 1.60 -7.06 12.90
N VAL A 114 1.28 -5.83 12.46
CA VAL A 114 2.11 -4.63 12.70
C VAL A 114 2.26 -4.34 14.19
N ILE A 115 1.15 -4.22 14.92
CA ILE A 115 1.23 -3.89 16.35
C ILE A 115 1.97 -4.98 17.14
N THR A 116 1.80 -6.24 16.75
CA THR A 116 2.52 -7.35 17.34
C THR A 116 4.04 -7.21 17.11
N ALA A 117 4.47 -6.87 15.89
CA ALA A 117 5.87 -6.63 15.57
C ALA A 117 6.46 -5.45 16.35
N VAL A 118 5.70 -4.34 16.43
CA VAL A 118 6.12 -3.12 17.12
C VAL A 118 6.26 -3.34 18.64
N ILE A 119 5.28 -4.02 19.28
CA ILE A 119 5.34 -4.32 20.71
C ILE A 119 6.47 -5.31 21.02
N SER A 120 6.69 -6.31 20.16
CA SER A 120 7.77 -7.30 20.31
C SER A 120 9.15 -6.70 20.13
N GLY A 121 9.28 -5.46 19.65
CA GLY A 121 10.56 -4.77 19.47
C GLY A 121 11.45 -5.45 18.43
N VAL A 122 10.88 -6.11 17.44
CA VAL A 122 11.63 -6.84 16.41
C VAL A 122 12.40 -5.87 15.53
N THR A 123 13.74 -5.95 15.56
CA THR A 123 14.65 -5.02 14.85
C THR A 123 15.45 -5.69 13.74
N TRP A 124 15.38 -7.03 13.59
CA TRP A 124 16.13 -7.75 12.56
C TRP A 124 15.54 -7.49 11.17
N SER A 125 16.42 -7.25 10.21
CA SER A 125 16.07 -7.09 8.79
C SER A 125 16.36 -8.37 8.03
N PHE A 126 15.38 -8.87 7.29
CA PHE A 126 15.54 -10.07 6.45
C PHE A 126 15.48 -9.63 4.99
N TRP A 127 16.54 -9.89 4.23
CA TRP A 127 16.66 -9.51 2.80
C TRP A 127 16.42 -8.01 2.52
N GLY A 128 16.83 -7.12 3.44
CA GLY A 128 16.62 -5.67 3.28
C GLY A 128 15.21 -5.18 3.54
N GLY A 129 14.24 -6.07 3.80
CA GLY A 129 12.86 -5.73 4.10
C GLY A 129 12.64 -5.39 5.57
N SER A 130 11.64 -4.54 5.84
CA SER A 130 11.21 -4.22 7.20
C SER A 130 10.53 -5.44 7.84
N PRO A 131 10.89 -5.84 9.08
CA PRO A 131 10.19 -6.91 9.81
C PRO A 131 8.71 -6.60 9.99
N ILE A 132 8.34 -5.33 10.13
CA ILE A 132 6.95 -4.87 10.22
C ILE A 132 6.16 -5.29 8.98
N ALA A 133 6.73 -5.18 7.78
CA ALA A 133 6.08 -5.60 6.53
C ALA A 133 5.84 -7.12 6.49
N LEU A 134 6.78 -7.93 6.98
CA LEU A 134 6.61 -9.39 7.07
C LEU A 134 5.49 -9.77 8.03
N PHE A 135 5.44 -9.16 9.21
CA PHE A 135 4.37 -9.40 10.18
C PHE A 135 3.00 -8.94 9.64
N ALA A 136 2.96 -7.80 8.95
CA ALA A 136 1.74 -7.33 8.28
C ALA A 136 1.26 -8.33 7.23
N PHE A 137 2.17 -8.81 6.38
CA PHE A 137 1.86 -9.81 5.35
C PHE A 137 1.41 -11.14 5.96
N ALA A 138 2.07 -11.61 7.01
CA ALA A 138 1.69 -12.82 7.74
C ALA A 138 0.29 -12.68 8.36
N GLY A 139 -0.01 -11.54 9.00
CA GLY A 139 -1.32 -11.24 9.56
C GLY A 139 -2.43 -11.17 8.50
N ALA A 140 -2.16 -10.53 7.37
CA ALA A 140 -3.07 -10.50 6.23
C ALA A 140 -3.35 -11.90 5.66
N THR A 141 -2.30 -12.70 5.47
CA THR A 141 -2.40 -14.08 4.96
C THR A 141 -3.16 -14.98 5.93
N LEU A 142 -2.88 -14.87 7.23
CA LEU A 142 -3.60 -15.59 8.27
C LEU A 142 -5.09 -15.25 8.24
N THR A 143 -5.44 -13.99 8.04
CA THR A 143 -6.85 -13.56 7.94
C THR A 143 -7.55 -14.22 6.76
N VAL A 144 -6.94 -14.20 5.58
CA VAL A 144 -7.50 -14.86 4.39
C VAL A 144 -7.70 -16.36 4.64
N TRP A 145 -6.71 -17.00 5.26
CA TRP A 145 -6.79 -18.41 5.60
C TRP A 145 -7.92 -18.71 6.61
N LEU A 146 -8.08 -17.88 7.64
CA LEU A 146 -9.15 -18.02 8.63
C LEU A 146 -10.53 -17.85 8.00
N VAL A 147 -10.73 -16.82 7.16
CA VAL A 147 -12.00 -16.59 6.45
C VAL A 147 -12.34 -17.77 5.57
N TRP A 148 -11.36 -18.26 4.80
CA TRP A 148 -11.54 -19.42 3.95
C TRP A 148 -11.85 -20.69 4.76
N TYR A 149 -11.14 -20.93 5.87
CA TYR A 149 -11.34 -22.08 6.74
C TYR A 149 -12.74 -22.10 7.35
N ILE A 150 -13.21 -20.94 7.87
CA ILE A 150 -14.58 -20.81 8.39
C ILE A 150 -15.61 -21.06 7.29
N GLY A 151 -15.38 -20.53 6.09
CA GLY A 151 -16.24 -20.78 4.94
C GLY A 151 -16.38 -22.27 4.60
N ARG A 152 -15.29 -23.03 4.75
CA ARG A 152 -15.32 -24.50 4.53
C ARG A 152 -16.08 -25.28 5.59
N LEU A 153 -16.00 -24.86 6.87
CA LEU A 153 -16.68 -25.56 7.98
C LEU A 153 -18.21 -25.52 7.86
N THR A 154 -18.75 -24.51 7.21
CA THR A 154 -20.21 -24.35 7.03
C THR A 154 -20.80 -25.22 5.94
N GLY A 155 -19.99 -25.99 5.21
CA GLY A 155 -20.44 -26.95 4.17
C GLY A 155 -21.07 -26.31 2.92
N LYS A 156 -21.33 -25.02 2.94
CA LYS A 156 -21.86 -24.25 1.82
C LYS A 156 -20.94 -23.03 1.64
N SER A 157 -20.09 -23.10 0.62
CA SER A 157 -19.26 -21.96 0.19
C SER A 157 -20.13 -20.84 -0.41
N GLN A 158 -21.05 -20.29 0.38
CA GLN A 158 -21.84 -19.14 -0.04
C GLN A 158 -21.02 -17.88 0.18
N VAL A 159 -21.01 -17.01 -0.80
CA VAL A 159 -20.37 -15.68 -0.76
C VAL A 159 -20.73 -14.92 0.52
N THR A 160 -21.99 -15.01 0.94
CA THR A 160 -22.50 -14.40 2.18
C THR A 160 -21.78 -14.90 3.43
N THR A 161 -21.47 -16.19 3.50
CA THR A 161 -20.73 -16.77 4.66
C THR A 161 -19.31 -16.24 4.75
N LEU A 162 -18.62 -16.12 3.59
CA LEU A 162 -17.26 -15.55 3.54
C LEU A 162 -17.26 -14.07 3.95
N LEU A 163 -18.22 -13.29 3.46
CA LEU A 163 -18.34 -11.88 3.82
C LEU A 163 -18.66 -11.71 5.32
N LEU A 164 -19.59 -12.50 5.86
CA LEU A 164 -19.93 -12.45 7.28
C LEU A 164 -18.75 -12.86 8.16
N ALA A 165 -18.04 -13.93 7.80
CA ALA A 165 -16.81 -14.34 8.49
C ALA A 165 -15.77 -13.23 8.48
N GLY A 166 -15.57 -12.56 7.33
CA GLY A 166 -14.67 -11.42 7.20
C GLY A 166 -15.02 -10.27 8.13
N VAL A 167 -16.30 -9.89 8.19
CA VAL A 167 -16.79 -8.84 9.10
C VAL A 167 -16.54 -9.18 10.57
N VAL A 168 -16.84 -10.44 10.99
CA VAL A 168 -16.63 -10.89 12.37
C VAL A 168 -15.13 -10.89 12.72
N ILE A 169 -14.28 -11.42 11.83
CA ILE A 169 -12.82 -11.42 12.03
C ILE A 169 -12.29 -9.99 12.09
N ASN A 170 -12.76 -9.10 11.20
CA ASN A 170 -12.37 -7.70 11.22
C ASN A 170 -12.70 -7.02 12.54
N ALA A 171 -13.92 -7.23 13.08
CA ALA A 171 -14.34 -6.69 14.36
C ALA A 171 -13.48 -7.24 15.51
N PHE A 172 -13.23 -8.56 15.51
CA PHE A 172 -12.40 -9.21 16.51
C PHE A 172 -10.95 -8.67 16.49
N PHE A 173 -10.31 -8.62 15.32
CA PHE A 173 -8.95 -8.11 15.22
C PHE A 173 -8.86 -6.62 15.57
N SER A 174 -9.86 -5.83 15.21
CA SER A 174 -9.92 -4.42 15.62
C SER A 174 -9.99 -4.25 17.12
N ALA A 175 -10.77 -5.10 17.82
CA ALA A 175 -10.82 -5.10 19.28
C ALA A 175 -9.48 -5.51 19.91
N VAL A 176 -8.80 -6.52 19.34
CA VAL A 176 -7.47 -6.94 19.81
C VAL A 176 -6.44 -5.84 19.57
N ILE A 177 -6.45 -5.17 18.41
CA ILE A 177 -5.56 -4.03 18.12
C ILE A 177 -5.80 -2.92 19.15
N MET A 178 -7.06 -2.58 19.45
CA MET A 178 -7.40 -1.56 20.45
C MET A 178 -6.90 -1.95 21.86
N PHE A 179 -7.05 -3.20 22.25
CA PHE A 179 -6.51 -3.71 23.49
C PHE A 179 -4.98 -3.62 23.54
N LEU A 180 -4.29 -4.08 22.49
CA LEU A 180 -2.83 -4.02 22.42
C LEU A 180 -2.31 -2.57 22.42
N THR A 181 -2.99 -1.65 21.73
CA THR A 181 -2.62 -0.22 21.76
C THR A 181 -2.79 0.41 23.13
N SER A 182 -3.75 -0.08 23.96
CA SER A 182 -3.96 0.45 25.33
C SER A 182 -2.83 0.10 26.29
N ILE A 183 -2.12 -0.99 26.06
CA ILE A 183 -0.99 -1.45 26.90
C ILE A 183 0.38 -1.13 26.29
N ALA A 184 0.42 -0.67 25.05
CA ALA A 184 1.64 -0.30 24.33
C ALA A 184 2.21 1.04 24.82
N LYS A 185 3.51 1.24 24.63
CA LYS A 185 4.17 2.51 24.92
C LYS A 185 3.75 3.59 23.89
N SER A 186 3.81 4.85 24.28
CA SER A 186 3.36 5.97 23.43
C SER A 186 4.05 6.01 22.05
N ASP A 187 5.36 5.73 21.99
CA ASP A 187 6.14 5.65 20.76
C ASP A 187 5.69 4.49 19.86
N GLN A 188 5.34 3.35 20.45
CA GLN A 188 4.82 2.18 19.74
C GLN A 188 3.42 2.43 19.16
N VAL A 189 2.55 3.10 19.93
CA VAL A 189 1.23 3.52 19.45
C VAL A 189 1.37 4.47 18.28
N HIS A 190 2.23 5.49 18.41
CA HIS A 190 2.47 6.46 17.34
C HIS A 190 2.97 5.78 16.05
N SER A 191 3.95 4.89 16.17
CA SER A 191 4.49 4.12 15.03
C SER A 191 3.42 3.26 14.36
N THR A 192 2.58 2.59 15.15
CA THR A 192 1.47 1.77 14.64
C THR A 192 0.43 2.61 13.92
N LEU A 193 0.04 3.76 14.49
CA LEU A 193 -0.92 4.66 13.86
C LEU A 193 -0.41 5.21 12.53
N LEU A 194 0.86 5.66 12.47
CA LEU A 194 1.47 6.11 11.22
C LEU A 194 1.47 5.02 10.15
N TRP A 195 1.70 3.76 10.55
CA TRP A 195 1.64 2.65 9.62
C TRP A 195 0.22 2.39 9.11
N LEU A 196 -0.79 2.39 10.02
CA LEU A 196 -2.20 2.18 9.68
C LEU A 196 -2.76 3.30 8.78
N MET A 197 -2.26 4.52 8.90
CA MET A 197 -2.62 5.64 8.01
C MET A 197 -2.07 5.48 6.59
N GLY A 198 -1.16 4.56 6.40
CA GLY A 198 -0.47 4.32 5.13
C GLY A 198 0.77 5.20 5.00
N ASN A 199 1.93 4.56 4.88
CA ASN A 199 3.20 5.23 4.72
C ASN A 199 3.97 4.64 3.53
N ILE A 200 4.11 5.43 2.47
CA ILE A 200 4.93 5.09 1.31
C ILE A 200 6.28 5.77 1.50
N THR A 201 7.10 5.21 2.39
CA THR A 201 8.45 5.72 2.68
C THR A 201 9.47 4.68 2.25
N GLU A 202 9.86 4.71 0.99
CA GLU A 202 11.00 3.92 0.54
C GLU A 202 12.23 4.82 0.39
N LYS A 203 13.37 4.36 0.91
CA LYS A 203 14.62 5.13 0.93
C LYS A 203 15.55 4.80 -0.24
N SER A 204 15.27 3.78 -1.03
CA SER A 204 16.18 3.32 -2.08
C SER A 204 15.45 2.58 -3.20
N PHE A 205 15.89 2.79 -4.43
CA PHE A 205 15.47 2.00 -5.60
C PHE A 205 15.77 0.50 -5.45
N ALA A 206 16.75 0.12 -4.61
CA ALA A 206 17.12 -1.28 -4.41
C ALA A 206 15.99 -2.14 -3.80
N VAL A 207 14.98 -1.53 -3.20
CA VAL A 207 13.82 -2.24 -2.61
C VAL A 207 12.69 -2.44 -3.63
N LEU A 208 12.76 -1.79 -4.81
CA LEU A 208 11.74 -1.90 -5.85
C LEU A 208 11.98 -3.08 -6.81
N TRP A 209 13.12 -3.75 -6.70
CA TRP A 209 13.56 -4.92 -7.49
C TRP A 209 13.81 -6.12 -6.58
#